data_1bf6e69885564e3c93bdc9f9b99f4443
#
_entry.id   1bf6e69885564e3c93bdc9f9b99f4443
#
_cell.length_a   1.000
_cell.length_b   1.000
_cell.length_c   1.000
_cell.angle_alpha   90.00
_cell.angle_beta   90.00
_cell.angle_gamma   90.00
#
_symmetry.space_group_name_H-M   'P 1'
#
loop_
_entity.id
_entity.type
_entity.pdbx_description
1 polymer ?
#
loop_
_entity_poly.entity_id
_entity_poly.type
_entity_poly.pdbx_seq_one_letter_code
_entity_poly.pdbx_strand_id
1 'polypeptide(L)'
;HVDEYMLRFKKTWEKLNINYDDFIRTTEERHTCRVKEVLLFLKDKGDIYLDEYEGLYSVSEERFITERESEEGDFKEVKVLKEKNYFFKMSKYQKELIKHINDNPDFIKPSSRRNEILGFLKRDLNDLCISRPKSRLSWGIELPFDKDYVAYVWFDALLNYITSIGWNTNNN
;
A
#
# COMPACT_ATOMS: atom_id res chain seq x y z
N HIS A 1 -17.21 -15.54 5.72
CA HIS A 1 -15.89 -15.96 6.22
C HIS A 1 -15.16 -14.79 6.93
N VAL A 2 -14.87 -13.70 6.21
CA VAL A 2 -14.14 -12.54 6.80
C VAL A 2 -14.87 -11.95 8.02
N ASP A 3 -16.20 -11.78 7.96
CA ASP A 3 -16.99 -11.24 9.07
C ASP A 3 -16.98 -12.16 10.29
N GLU A 4 -17.01 -13.47 10.08
CA GLU A 4 -16.90 -14.46 11.15
C GLU A 4 -15.54 -14.36 11.86
N TYR A 5 -14.44 -14.28 11.09
CA TYR A 5 -13.10 -14.16 11.67
C TYR A 5 -12.91 -12.82 12.39
N MET A 6 -13.43 -11.73 11.85
CA MET A 6 -13.44 -10.43 12.52
C MET A 6 -14.05 -10.53 13.94
N LEU A 7 -15.20 -11.20 14.05
CA LEU A 7 -15.83 -11.41 15.36
C LEU A 7 -14.98 -12.28 16.30
N ARG A 8 -14.27 -13.28 15.74
CA ARG A 8 -13.34 -14.11 16.53
C ARG A 8 -12.16 -13.29 17.04
N PHE A 9 -11.59 -12.41 16.22
CA PHE A 9 -10.51 -11.49 16.63
C PHE A 9 -10.99 -10.60 17.79
N LYS A 10 -12.14 -9.94 17.67
CA LYS A 10 -12.70 -9.09 18.73
C LYS A 10 -12.86 -9.84 20.04
N LYS A 11 -13.45 -11.05 20.01
CA LYS A 11 -13.60 -11.91 21.19
C LYS A 11 -12.26 -12.33 21.81
N THR A 12 -11.25 -12.54 20.99
CA THR A 12 -9.90 -12.87 21.48
C THR A 12 -9.27 -11.66 22.17
N TRP A 13 -9.41 -10.46 21.61
CA TRP A 13 -8.91 -9.22 22.21
C TRP A 13 -9.60 -8.93 23.56
N GLU A 14 -10.91 -9.12 23.67
CA GLU A 14 -11.62 -9.03 24.94
C GLU A 14 -11.01 -9.94 26.01
N LYS A 15 -10.71 -11.21 25.67
CA LYS A 15 -10.07 -12.17 26.60
C LYS A 15 -8.65 -11.76 27.01
N LEU A 16 -7.96 -11.01 26.16
CA LEU A 16 -6.60 -10.52 26.41
C LEU A 16 -6.59 -9.12 27.04
N ASN A 17 -7.76 -8.56 27.39
CA ASN A 17 -7.90 -7.19 27.88
C ASN A 17 -7.29 -6.14 26.93
N ILE A 18 -7.34 -6.40 25.61
CA ILE A 18 -6.92 -5.44 24.60
C ILE A 18 -8.11 -4.51 24.32
N ASN A 19 -7.93 -3.24 24.69
CA ASN A 19 -8.88 -2.17 24.39
C ASN A 19 -8.42 -1.40 23.17
N TYR A 20 -9.37 -0.96 22.35
CA TYR A 20 -9.11 -0.14 21.17
C TYR A 20 -10.19 0.94 21.07
N ASP A 21 -9.83 2.12 20.58
CA ASP A 21 -10.76 3.25 20.43
C ASP A 21 -11.61 3.10 19.17
N ASP A 22 -11.06 2.50 18.11
CA ASP A 22 -11.74 2.27 16.84
C ASP A 22 -11.29 0.96 16.20
N PHE A 23 -12.19 0.38 15.40
CA PHE A 23 -11.93 -0.81 14.60
C PHE A 23 -12.37 -0.55 13.17
N ILE A 24 -11.43 -0.09 12.35
CA ILE A 24 -11.70 0.24 10.95
C ILE A 24 -11.57 -1.00 10.04
N ARG A 25 -12.44 -1.07 9.03
CA ARG A 25 -12.35 -2.06 7.94
C ARG A 25 -12.19 -1.35 6.61
N THR A 26 -11.38 -1.92 5.72
CA THR A 26 -11.15 -1.37 4.38
C THR A 26 -12.41 -1.37 3.49
N THR A 27 -13.45 -2.12 3.89
CA THR A 27 -14.75 -2.13 3.23
C THR A 27 -15.72 -1.04 3.72
N GLU A 28 -15.37 -0.30 4.78
CA GLU A 28 -16.21 0.79 5.29
C GLU A 28 -16.17 2.00 4.37
N GLU A 29 -17.30 2.67 4.21
CA GLU A 29 -17.42 3.84 3.35
C GLU A 29 -16.46 4.97 3.76
N ARG A 30 -16.26 5.20 5.06
CA ARG A 30 -15.30 6.17 5.58
C ARG A 30 -13.87 5.92 5.10
N HIS A 31 -13.48 4.65 4.89
CA HIS A 31 -12.18 4.29 4.35
C HIS A 31 -12.18 4.42 2.82
N THR A 32 -13.14 3.79 2.15
CA THR A 32 -13.18 3.77 0.69
C THR A 32 -13.29 5.17 0.07
N CYS A 33 -14.04 6.08 0.69
CA CYS A 33 -14.10 7.47 0.28
C CYS A 33 -12.74 8.17 0.40
N ARG A 34 -12.05 7.98 1.52
CA ARG A 34 -10.71 8.59 1.73
C ARG A 34 -9.66 8.06 0.78
N VAL A 35 -9.66 6.75 0.51
CA VAL A 35 -8.76 6.15 -0.49
C VAL A 35 -8.96 6.81 -1.85
N LYS A 36 -10.22 7.00 -2.29
CA LYS A 36 -10.53 7.67 -3.54
C LYS A 36 -10.09 9.15 -3.56
N GLU A 37 -10.26 9.87 -2.46
CA GLU A 37 -9.79 11.25 -2.33
C GLU A 37 -8.26 11.34 -2.45
N VAL A 38 -7.53 10.46 -1.76
CA VAL A 38 -6.07 10.39 -1.84
C VAL A 38 -5.61 10.07 -3.27
N LEU A 39 -6.26 9.13 -3.93
CA LEU A 39 -5.96 8.76 -5.32
C LEU A 39 -6.14 9.94 -6.27
N LEU A 40 -7.26 10.69 -6.14
CA LEU A 40 -7.49 11.91 -6.93
C LEU A 40 -6.45 12.98 -6.64
N PHE A 41 -6.20 13.27 -5.37
CA PHE A 41 -5.21 14.25 -4.94
C PHE A 41 -3.82 13.95 -5.53
N LEU A 42 -3.36 12.70 -5.42
CA LEU A 42 -2.06 12.30 -5.98
C LEU A 42 -2.05 12.31 -7.51
N LYS A 43 -3.18 12.00 -8.15
CA LYS A 43 -3.31 12.07 -9.60
C LYS A 43 -3.21 13.50 -10.11
N ASP A 44 -3.93 14.42 -9.47
CA ASP A 44 -3.93 15.86 -9.81
C ASP A 44 -2.56 16.50 -9.57
N LYS A 45 -1.84 16.03 -8.54
CA LYS A 45 -0.46 16.42 -8.24
C LYS A 45 0.56 15.88 -9.25
N GLY A 46 0.15 14.98 -10.14
CA GLY A 46 1.01 14.32 -11.12
C GLY A 46 1.94 13.25 -10.51
N ASP A 47 1.60 12.75 -9.34
CA ASP A 47 2.35 11.71 -8.63
C ASP A 47 1.86 10.29 -8.94
N ILE A 48 0.79 10.15 -9.71
CA ILE A 48 0.31 8.89 -10.25
C ILE A 48 0.37 8.92 -11.78
N TYR A 49 0.98 7.91 -12.38
CA TYR A 49 1.09 7.73 -13.81
C TYR A 49 0.74 6.32 -14.24
N LEU A 50 0.33 6.13 -15.48
CA LEU A 50 0.10 4.83 -16.10
C LEU A 50 1.37 4.42 -16.82
N ASP A 51 1.81 3.18 -16.59
CA ASP A 51 2.96 2.61 -17.28
C ASP A 51 2.74 1.13 -17.58
N GLU A 52 3.44 0.62 -18.56
CA GLU A 52 3.45 -0.79 -18.93
C GLU A 52 4.69 -1.44 -18.32
N TYR A 53 4.45 -2.39 -17.44
CA TYR A 53 5.52 -3.14 -16.80
C TYR A 53 5.54 -4.57 -17.35
N GLU A 54 6.71 -5.01 -17.77
CA GLU A 54 6.98 -6.39 -18.14
C GLU A 54 7.99 -6.96 -17.16
N GLY A 55 7.67 -8.07 -16.53
CA GLY A 55 8.56 -8.66 -15.52
C GLY A 55 8.11 -10.04 -15.08
N LEU A 56 8.93 -10.67 -14.25
CA LEU A 56 8.62 -11.94 -13.63
C LEU A 56 7.51 -11.74 -12.60
N TYR A 57 6.46 -12.53 -12.72
CA TYR A 57 5.32 -12.51 -11.82
C TYR A 57 5.16 -13.85 -11.13
N SER A 58 5.19 -13.85 -9.81
CA SER A 58 4.87 -15.01 -9.00
C SER A 58 3.36 -15.14 -8.87
N VAL A 59 2.79 -16.23 -9.40
CA VAL A 59 1.35 -16.49 -9.31
C VAL A 59 0.95 -16.82 -7.87
N SER A 60 1.82 -17.53 -7.14
CA SER A 60 1.56 -17.90 -5.74
C SER A 60 1.59 -16.71 -4.78
N GLU A 61 2.45 -15.73 -5.05
CA GLU A 61 2.61 -14.52 -4.22
C GLU A 61 1.77 -13.34 -4.72
N GLU A 62 1.14 -13.50 -5.89
CA GLU A 62 0.34 -12.45 -6.57
C GLU A 62 1.08 -11.11 -6.73
N ARG A 63 2.41 -11.15 -6.97
CA ARG A 63 3.26 -9.97 -7.12
C ARG A 63 4.33 -10.13 -8.19
N PHE A 64 4.80 -9.00 -8.72
CA PHE A 64 6.04 -8.98 -9.50
C PHE A 64 7.23 -9.24 -8.58
N ILE A 65 8.18 -10.01 -9.09
CA ILE A 65 9.43 -10.35 -8.43
C ILE A 65 10.61 -9.94 -9.30
N THR A 66 11.74 -9.65 -8.68
CA THR A 66 12.99 -9.40 -9.40
C THR A 66 13.60 -10.72 -9.88
N GLU A 67 14.51 -10.66 -10.86
CA GLU A 67 15.28 -11.82 -11.29
C GLU A 67 16.02 -12.47 -10.11
N ARG A 68 16.64 -11.66 -9.28
CA ARG A 68 17.34 -12.12 -8.09
C ARG A 68 16.42 -12.84 -7.10
N GLU A 69 15.24 -12.29 -6.81
CA GLU A 69 14.25 -12.97 -5.97
C GLU A 69 13.82 -14.30 -6.58
N SER A 70 13.66 -14.35 -7.91
CA SER A 70 13.30 -15.59 -8.62
C SER A 70 14.38 -16.66 -8.52
N GLU A 71 15.65 -16.28 -8.46
CA GLU A 71 16.78 -17.20 -8.33
C GLU A 71 17.00 -17.66 -6.87
N GLU A 72 16.81 -16.75 -5.89
CA GLU A 72 17.05 -17.01 -4.47
C GLU A 72 15.82 -17.58 -3.75
N GLY A 73 14.62 -17.47 -4.30
CA GLY A 73 13.35 -17.84 -3.69
C GLY A 73 12.74 -19.13 -4.23
N ASP A 74 11.95 -19.82 -3.40
CA ASP A 74 11.18 -21.01 -3.79
C ASP A 74 9.80 -20.60 -4.33
N PHE A 75 9.78 -19.86 -5.45
CA PHE A 75 8.55 -19.42 -6.09
C PHE A 75 7.95 -20.53 -6.94
N LYS A 76 6.75 -20.95 -6.58
CA LYS A 76 5.96 -21.84 -7.42
C LYS A 76 5.30 -21.04 -8.54
N GLU A 77 5.48 -21.44 -9.78
CA GLU A 77 4.81 -20.85 -10.94
C GLU A 77 5.14 -19.36 -11.18
N VAL A 78 6.32 -19.12 -11.78
CA VAL A 78 6.74 -17.79 -12.24
C VAL A 78 6.43 -17.65 -13.73
N LYS A 79 5.84 -16.53 -14.12
CA LYS A 79 5.50 -16.21 -15.53
C LYS A 79 6.03 -14.83 -15.90
N VAL A 80 6.46 -14.64 -17.14
CA VAL A 80 6.65 -13.29 -17.66
C VAL A 80 5.27 -12.69 -17.94
N LEU A 81 5.00 -11.57 -17.30
CA LEU A 81 3.74 -10.86 -17.45
C LEU A 81 4.01 -9.43 -17.90
N LYS A 82 3.27 -9.02 -18.94
CA LYS A 82 3.24 -7.66 -19.42
C LYS A 82 1.89 -7.06 -19.13
N GLU A 83 1.86 -6.02 -18.30
CA GLU A 83 0.61 -5.44 -17.81
C GLU A 83 0.74 -3.92 -17.64
N LYS A 84 -0.31 -3.19 -18.05
CA LYS A 84 -0.42 -1.78 -17.75
C LYS A 84 -1.00 -1.61 -16.36
N ASN A 85 -0.33 -0.78 -15.54
CA ASN A 85 -0.76 -0.45 -14.19
C ASN A 85 -0.50 1.01 -13.87
N TYR A 86 -1.20 1.52 -12.87
CA TYR A 86 -0.90 2.80 -12.27
C TYR A 86 0.19 2.67 -11.21
N PHE A 87 1.14 3.62 -11.25
CA PHE A 87 2.27 3.70 -10.34
C PHE A 87 2.24 5.01 -9.57
N PHE A 88 2.60 4.94 -8.30
CA PHE A 88 2.84 6.10 -7.44
C PHE A 88 4.34 6.41 -7.43
N LYS A 89 4.71 7.69 -7.69
CA LYS A 89 6.09 8.18 -7.71
C LYS A 89 6.71 8.22 -6.30
N MET A 90 6.89 7.05 -5.69
CA MET A 90 7.46 6.94 -4.35
C MET A 90 8.91 7.44 -4.32
N SER A 91 9.67 7.22 -5.39
CA SER A 91 11.04 7.68 -5.57
C SER A 91 11.19 9.20 -5.39
N LYS A 92 10.19 9.98 -5.82
CA LYS A 92 10.17 11.45 -5.69
C LYS A 92 10.29 11.91 -4.23
N TYR A 93 9.71 11.15 -3.30
CA TYR A 93 9.61 11.51 -1.88
C TYR A 93 10.80 11.05 -1.03
N GLN A 94 11.70 10.25 -1.59
CA GLN A 94 12.81 9.63 -0.85
C GLN A 94 13.68 10.63 -0.10
N LYS A 95 14.12 11.68 -0.79
CA LYS A 95 15.02 12.70 -0.18
C LYS A 95 14.34 13.49 0.93
N GLU A 96 13.07 13.83 0.72
CA GLU A 96 12.26 14.55 1.70
C GLU A 96 12.01 13.70 2.94
N LEU A 97 11.71 12.41 2.76
CA LEU A 97 11.52 11.46 3.86
C LEU A 97 12.80 11.27 4.69
N ILE A 98 13.96 11.10 4.02
CA ILE A 98 15.26 11.00 4.71
C ILE A 98 15.52 12.28 5.54
N LYS A 99 15.27 13.44 4.95
CA LYS A 99 15.43 14.71 5.66
C LYS A 99 14.50 14.78 6.87
N HIS A 100 13.23 14.46 6.70
CA HIS A 100 12.24 14.47 7.77
C HIS A 100 12.64 13.55 8.94
N ILE A 101 13.09 12.32 8.67
CA ILE A 101 13.55 11.36 9.68
C ILE A 101 14.79 11.89 10.44
N ASN A 102 15.69 12.60 9.75
CA ASN A 102 16.88 13.16 10.38
C ASN A 102 16.55 14.38 11.24
N ASP A 103 15.66 15.25 10.77
CA ASP A 103 15.25 16.45 11.50
C ASP A 103 14.35 16.11 12.73
N ASN A 104 13.71 14.92 12.71
CA ASN A 104 12.79 14.47 13.76
C ASN A 104 13.24 13.12 14.33
N PRO A 105 14.24 13.08 15.25
CA PRO A 105 14.83 11.84 15.75
C PRO A 105 13.83 10.89 16.43
N ASP A 106 12.75 11.44 16.95
CA ASP A 106 11.67 10.71 17.65
C ASP A 106 10.56 10.20 16.73
N PHE A 107 10.61 10.51 15.44
CA PHE A 107 9.60 10.08 14.45
C PHE A 107 9.56 8.55 14.30
N ILE A 108 10.72 7.89 14.38
CA ILE A 108 10.82 6.42 14.34
C ILE A 108 11.54 5.93 15.60
N LYS A 109 10.86 5.11 16.39
CA LYS A 109 11.39 4.49 17.61
C LYS A 109 11.27 2.96 17.57
N PRO A 110 12.18 2.22 18.19
CA PRO A 110 13.44 2.64 18.79
C PRO A 110 14.47 3.04 17.72
N SER A 111 15.62 3.58 18.15
CA SER A 111 16.69 4.05 17.25
C SER A 111 17.21 2.97 16.29
N SER A 112 17.18 1.70 16.71
CA SER A 112 17.54 0.56 15.83
C SER A 112 16.65 0.49 14.59
N ARG A 113 15.33 0.70 14.74
CA ARG A 113 14.38 0.72 13.62
C ARG A 113 14.56 1.95 12.73
N ARG A 114 14.86 3.10 13.34
CA ARG A 114 15.20 4.31 12.59
C ARG A 114 16.42 4.08 11.69
N ASN A 115 17.46 3.47 12.23
CA ASN A 115 18.69 3.18 11.47
C ASN A 115 18.45 2.15 10.35
N GLU A 116 17.59 1.15 10.58
CA GLU A 116 17.18 0.17 9.58
C GLU A 116 16.44 0.85 8.41
N ILE A 117 15.46 1.71 8.70
CA ILE A 117 14.74 2.47 7.68
C ILE A 117 15.67 3.42 6.92
N LEU A 118 16.55 4.15 7.59
CA LEU A 118 17.53 5.00 6.92
C LEU A 118 18.51 4.18 6.07
N GLY A 119 18.88 2.98 6.52
CA GLY A 119 19.68 2.03 5.73
C GLY A 119 18.97 1.58 4.45
N PHE A 120 17.68 1.27 4.55
CA PHE A 120 16.83 0.94 3.40
C PHE A 120 16.72 2.12 2.42
N LEU A 121 16.48 3.33 2.93
CA LEU A 121 16.33 4.55 2.15
C LEU A 121 17.63 5.06 1.50
N LYS A 122 18.78 4.46 1.77
CA LYS A 122 20.04 4.74 1.03
C LYS A 122 20.08 4.12 -0.36
N ARG A 123 19.23 3.13 -0.61
CA ARG A 123 19.06 2.53 -1.94
C ARG A 123 18.02 3.33 -2.70
N ASP A 124 18.14 3.38 -4.03
CA ASP A 124 17.14 4.03 -4.86
C ASP A 124 15.78 3.33 -4.67
N LEU A 125 14.76 4.12 -4.34
CA LEU A 125 13.40 3.62 -4.25
C LEU A 125 12.79 3.50 -5.64
N ASN A 126 12.16 2.36 -5.90
CA ASN A 126 11.31 2.18 -7.07
C ASN A 126 9.91 2.77 -6.81
N ASP A 127 9.28 3.21 -7.88
CA ASP A 127 7.88 3.62 -7.82
C ASP A 127 6.97 2.43 -7.52
N LEU A 128 5.92 2.69 -6.77
CA LEU A 128 5.03 1.65 -6.26
C LEU A 128 3.87 1.40 -7.23
N CYS A 129 3.69 0.18 -7.67
CA CYS A 129 2.48 -0.23 -8.39
C CYS A 129 1.28 -0.19 -7.43
N ILE A 130 0.27 0.62 -7.76
CA ILE A 130 -0.89 0.89 -6.89
C ILE A 130 -2.22 0.40 -7.45
N SER A 131 -2.21 -0.30 -8.58
CA SER A 131 -3.45 -0.78 -9.22
C SER A 131 -3.36 -2.22 -9.68
N ARG A 132 -4.54 -2.78 -9.98
CA ARG A 132 -4.72 -4.02 -10.74
C ARG A 132 -5.85 -3.85 -11.74
N PRO A 133 -5.72 -4.36 -12.99
CA PRO A 133 -6.83 -4.37 -13.93
C PRO A 133 -7.99 -5.24 -13.40
N LYS A 134 -9.22 -4.81 -13.61
CA LYS A 134 -10.41 -5.59 -13.22
C LYS A 134 -10.52 -6.93 -13.93
N SER A 135 -9.89 -7.09 -15.09
CA SER A 135 -9.81 -8.37 -15.78
C SER A 135 -9.07 -9.44 -14.95
N ARG A 136 -8.20 -9.00 -14.02
CA ARG A 136 -7.47 -9.89 -13.10
C ARG A 136 -8.08 -9.92 -11.71
N LEU A 137 -8.53 -8.78 -11.20
CA LEU A 137 -9.10 -8.63 -9.88
C LEU A 137 -10.42 -7.85 -10.00
N SER A 138 -11.53 -8.58 -10.02
CA SER A 138 -12.86 -8.01 -10.25
C SER A 138 -13.46 -7.27 -9.04
N TRP A 139 -12.80 -7.29 -7.89
CA TRP A 139 -13.24 -6.65 -6.66
C TRP A 139 -12.16 -5.74 -6.09
N GLY A 140 -12.54 -4.79 -5.26
CA GLY A 140 -11.64 -3.81 -4.64
C GLY A 140 -12.17 -2.40 -4.82
N ILE A 141 -11.41 -1.40 -4.36
CA ILE A 141 -11.76 0.00 -4.51
C ILE A 141 -11.42 0.44 -5.94
N GLU A 142 -12.44 0.79 -6.72
CA GLU A 142 -12.23 1.30 -8.09
C GLU A 142 -11.43 2.61 -8.06
N LEU A 143 -10.48 2.75 -9.00
CA LEU A 143 -9.79 4.01 -9.18
C LEU A 143 -10.79 5.07 -9.66
N PRO A 144 -10.86 6.24 -9.00
CA PRO A 144 -11.88 7.25 -9.33
C PRO A 144 -11.69 7.88 -10.71
N PHE A 145 -10.50 7.80 -11.28
CA PHE A 145 -10.13 8.33 -12.59
C PHE A 145 -10.06 7.25 -13.71
N ASP A 146 -10.17 5.96 -13.35
CA ASP A 146 -10.18 4.85 -14.33
C ASP A 146 -10.87 3.62 -13.73
N LYS A 147 -12.10 3.37 -14.18
CA LYS A 147 -12.96 2.30 -13.65
C LYS A 147 -12.56 0.89 -14.08
N ASP A 148 -11.61 0.76 -15.01
CA ASP A 148 -11.10 -0.55 -15.44
C ASP A 148 -10.04 -1.10 -14.49
N TYR A 149 -9.68 -0.32 -13.46
CA TYR A 149 -8.71 -0.66 -12.44
C TYR A 149 -9.27 -0.56 -11.03
N VAL A 150 -8.71 -1.39 -10.14
CA VAL A 150 -8.93 -1.31 -8.69
C VAL A 150 -7.62 -0.99 -7.98
N ALA A 151 -7.71 -0.38 -6.79
CA ALA A 151 -6.55 -0.12 -5.95
C ALA A 151 -5.89 -1.42 -5.51
N TYR A 152 -4.57 -1.46 -5.53
CA TYR A 152 -3.80 -2.59 -5.04
C TYR A 152 -3.81 -2.61 -3.51
N VAL A 153 -3.92 -3.81 -2.94
CA VAL A 153 -4.15 -4.04 -1.51
C VAL A 153 -3.20 -3.28 -0.59
N TRP A 154 -1.91 -3.19 -0.91
CA TRP A 154 -0.95 -2.50 -0.05
C TRP A 154 -1.18 -0.98 -0.02
N PHE A 155 -1.58 -0.38 -1.14
CA PHE A 155 -1.95 1.04 -1.16
C PHE A 155 -3.23 1.28 -0.38
N ASP A 156 -4.25 0.46 -0.60
CA ASP A 156 -5.52 0.49 0.12
C ASP A 156 -5.32 0.27 1.63
N ALA A 157 -4.74 -0.86 2.01
CA ALA A 157 -4.60 -1.26 3.40
C ALA A 157 -3.76 -0.28 4.24
N LEU A 158 -2.66 0.26 3.70
CA LEU A 158 -1.81 1.18 4.45
C LEU A 158 -2.47 2.54 4.71
N LEU A 159 -3.44 2.93 3.91
CA LEU A 159 -4.22 4.16 4.15
C LEU A 159 -5.12 4.08 5.39
N ASN A 160 -5.36 2.88 5.96
CA ASN A 160 -6.08 2.75 7.23
C ASN A 160 -5.50 3.62 8.34
N TYR A 161 -4.18 3.71 8.41
CA TYR A 161 -3.49 4.46 9.48
C TYR A 161 -3.85 5.95 9.49
N ILE A 162 -4.17 6.52 8.34
CA ILE A 162 -4.57 7.92 8.24
C ILE A 162 -6.09 8.09 8.17
N THR A 163 -6.80 7.15 7.58
CA THR A 163 -8.26 7.23 7.46
C THR A 163 -8.97 7.03 8.80
N SER A 164 -8.43 6.20 9.69
CA SER A 164 -8.98 5.97 11.04
C SER A 164 -8.96 7.23 11.90
N ILE A 165 -7.96 8.09 11.75
CA ILE A 165 -7.86 9.36 12.49
C ILE A 165 -8.56 10.54 11.80
N GLY A 166 -9.30 10.26 10.70
CA GLY A 166 -10.10 11.27 10.01
C GLY A 166 -9.32 12.23 9.11
N TRP A 167 -8.06 11.87 8.73
CA TRP A 167 -7.28 12.68 7.79
C TRP A 167 -8.04 12.87 6.46
N ASN A 168 -7.97 14.06 5.90
CA ASN A 168 -8.52 14.35 4.57
C ASN A 168 -7.62 15.33 3.80
N THR A 169 -7.80 15.34 2.47
CA THR A 169 -6.99 16.14 1.55
C THR A 169 -7.28 17.64 1.62
N ASN A 170 -8.35 18.06 2.28
CA ASN A 170 -8.78 19.46 2.35
C ASN A 170 -8.20 20.21 3.56
N ASN A 171 -7.47 19.52 4.45
CA ASN A 171 -6.91 20.08 5.68
C ASN A 171 -5.38 20.28 5.61
N ASN A 172 -4.82 20.44 4.40
CA ASN A 172 -3.41 20.78 4.16
C ASN A 172 -3.21 22.27 3.92
#